data_2a7dae871bfde0d96719cbf68d9a9d25
#
_entry.id   2a7dae871bfde0d96719cbf68d9a9d25
#
_cell.length_a   1.000
_cell.length_b   1.000
_cell.length_c   1.000
_cell.angle_alpha   90.00
_cell.angle_beta   90.00
_cell.angle_gamma   90.00
#
_symmetry.space_group_name_H-M   'P 1'
#
loop_
_entity.id
_entity.type
_entity.pdbx_description
1 polymer ?
#
loop_
_entity_poly.entity_id
_entity_poly.type
_entity_poly.pdbx_seq_one_letter_code
_entity_poly.pdbx_strand_id
1 'polypeptide(L)'
;TEEYAELWKEANKAQPNEVMFAIHHNAKMKTASNYGKSYYPSDFAPNAGWSDYYANESFFLNYPDDARKEWNYMTEWETKNGHVTYKESADKLPAISKYYDYDNGAPGKSAQANGITCIYRYADVLLMYAEASTRATNSVNAQALDAIQKVQKRAGYAQDQLTTTTDPTAF
;
A
#
# COMPACT_ATOMS: atom_id res chain seq x y z
N THR A 1 4.47 -8.87 9.11
CA THR A 1 3.24 -8.52 9.85
C THR A 1 2.08 -9.35 9.34
N GLU A 2 1.12 -9.66 10.20
CA GLU A 2 -0.10 -10.38 9.81
C GLU A 2 -1.04 -9.47 9.02
N GLU A 3 -1.06 -8.18 9.33
CA GLU A 3 -1.90 -7.18 8.66
C GLU A 3 -1.09 -6.27 7.75
N TYR A 4 -1.61 -6.04 6.55
CA TYR A 4 -0.95 -5.20 5.54
C TYR A 4 -0.73 -3.75 6.01
N ALA A 5 -1.73 -3.16 6.66
CA ALA A 5 -1.70 -1.79 7.15
C ALA A 5 -0.57 -1.53 8.17
N GLU A 6 -0.30 -2.52 9.03
CA GLU A 6 0.71 -2.40 10.09
C GLU A 6 2.13 -2.14 9.56
N LEU A 7 2.41 -2.58 8.34
CA LEU A 7 3.71 -2.35 7.69
C LEU A 7 4.01 -0.85 7.49
N TRP A 8 2.98 -0.04 7.28
CA TRP A 8 3.13 1.35 6.88
C TRP A 8 3.08 2.34 8.05
N LYS A 9 2.73 1.87 9.24
CA LYS A 9 2.64 2.70 10.44
C LYS A 9 4.02 3.05 11.00
N GLU A 10 4.21 4.31 11.37
CA GLU A 10 5.48 4.77 11.98
C GLU A 10 5.85 3.96 13.21
N ALA A 11 4.88 3.61 14.04
CA ALA A 11 5.09 2.83 15.27
C ALA A 11 5.80 1.49 15.00
N ASN A 12 5.58 0.90 13.83
CA ASN A 12 6.09 -0.41 13.46
C ASN A 12 7.38 -0.36 12.61
N LYS A 13 7.86 0.82 12.24
CA LYS A 13 9.02 0.96 11.34
C LYS A 13 10.33 0.36 11.88
N ALA A 14 10.44 0.16 13.18
CA ALA A 14 11.59 -0.46 13.84
C ALA A 14 11.49 -1.99 13.94
N GLN A 15 10.38 -2.59 13.52
CA GLN A 15 10.13 -4.03 13.59
C GLN A 15 9.99 -4.63 12.18
N PRO A 16 11.05 -4.68 11.40
CA PRO A 16 10.96 -4.99 9.98
C PRO A 16 11.05 -6.48 9.69
N ASN A 17 10.17 -7.30 10.24
CA ASN A 17 10.16 -8.73 9.92
C ASN A 17 9.93 -9.01 8.42
N GLU A 18 9.49 -8.02 7.68
CA GLU A 18 9.16 -8.14 6.26
C GLU A 18 9.96 -7.16 5.38
N VAL A 19 10.41 -6.04 5.94
CA VAL A 19 11.17 -5.04 5.20
C VAL A 19 12.62 -5.47 5.07
N MET A 20 13.11 -5.59 3.85
CA MET A 20 14.50 -5.97 3.57
C MET A 20 15.38 -4.75 3.32
N PHE A 21 14.83 -3.76 2.62
CA PHE A 21 15.51 -2.50 2.36
C PHE A 21 14.50 -1.36 2.29
N ALA A 22 14.70 -0.33 3.10
CA ALA A 22 13.82 0.83 3.16
C ALA A 22 14.59 2.11 3.50
N ILE A 23 14.02 3.24 3.09
CA ILE A 23 14.43 4.56 3.54
C ILE A 23 13.59 4.90 4.77
N HIS A 24 14.24 5.18 5.89
CA HIS A 24 13.60 5.62 7.11
C HIS A 24 13.50 7.14 7.14
N HIS A 25 12.30 7.64 7.41
CA HIS A 25 12.04 9.06 7.52
C HIS A 25 11.97 9.51 8.98
N ASN A 26 12.39 10.76 9.25
CA ASN A 26 12.37 11.32 10.60
C ASN A 26 12.27 12.85 10.56
N ALA A 27 11.14 13.40 10.97
CA ALA A 27 10.90 14.84 10.99
C ALA A 27 11.85 15.60 11.93
N LYS A 28 12.25 15.00 13.07
CA LYS A 28 13.22 15.61 14.00
C LYS A 28 14.60 15.79 13.37
N MET A 29 14.97 14.90 12.47
CA MET A 29 16.20 14.97 11.71
C MET A 29 16.06 15.73 10.38
N LYS A 30 14.91 16.34 10.13
CA LYS A 30 14.56 17.04 8.88
C LYS A 30 14.60 16.14 7.64
N THR A 31 14.35 14.84 7.81
CA THR A 31 14.31 13.84 6.75
C THR A 31 12.92 13.21 6.61
N ALA A 32 11.86 13.93 7.02
CA ALA A 32 10.48 13.49 6.82
C ALA A 32 10.15 13.34 5.33
N SER A 33 9.30 12.35 5.02
CA SER A 33 8.81 12.16 3.65
C SER A 33 7.69 13.13 3.33
N ASN A 34 7.70 13.67 2.12
CA ASN A 34 6.59 14.46 1.58
C ASN A 34 5.59 13.62 0.77
N TYR A 35 5.78 12.31 0.65
CA TYR A 35 4.87 11.46 -0.13
C TYR A 35 3.41 11.58 0.32
N GLY A 36 3.15 11.56 1.63
CA GLY A 36 1.81 11.78 2.13
C GLY A 36 1.21 13.09 1.62
N LYS A 37 1.99 14.18 1.68
CA LYS A 37 1.54 15.50 1.24
C LYS A 37 1.27 15.59 -0.25
N SER A 38 2.11 14.97 -1.07
CA SER A 38 1.92 14.92 -2.53
C SER A 38 0.68 14.12 -2.95
N TYR A 39 0.29 13.14 -2.13
CA TYR A 39 -0.84 12.25 -2.42
C TYR A 39 -2.16 12.68 -1.77
N TYR A 40 -2.14 13.63 -0.83
CA TYR A 40 -3.37 14.08 -0.19
C TYR A 40 -4.12 15.05 -1.08
N PRO A 41 -5.48 15.04 -1.02
CA PRO A 41 -6.30 16.01 -1.68
C PRO A 41 -5.99 17.45 -1.23
N SER A 42 -6.09 18.40 -2.14
CA SER A 42 -5.89 19.81 -1.84
C SER A 42 -6.96 20.41 -0.92
N ASP A 43 -8.13 19.76 -0.87
CA ASP A 43 -9.25 20.15 -0.02
C ASP A 43 -9.34 19.34 1.29
N PHE A 44 -8.39 18.43 1.53
CA PHE A 44 -8.34 17.61 2.76
C PHE A 44 -8.19 18.46 4.02
N ALA A 45 -9.02 18.21 5.03
CA ALA A 45 -8.95 18.89 6.32
C ALA A 45 -8.36 17.96 7.40
N PRO A 46 -7.65 18.53 8.39
CA PRO A 46 -7.32 19.95 8.58
C PRO A 46 -6.13 20.44 7.77
N ASN A 47 -5.35 19.54 7.16
CA ASN A 47 -4.09 19.84 6.48
C ASN A 47 -4.15 19.46 5.01
N ALA A 48 -4.45 20.42 4.16
CA ALA A 48 -4.47 20.23 2.71
C ALA A 48 -3.17 19.57 2.18
N GLY A 49 -3.35 18.61 1.29
CA GLY A 49 -2.27 18.07 0.48
C GLY A 49 -1.92 18.99 -0.69
N TRP A 50 -1.04 18.51 -1.54
CA TRP A 50 -0.64 19.20 -2.75
C TRP A 50 -1.40 18.74 -4.00
N SER A 51 -2.10 17.61 -3.92
CA SER A 51 -2.78 17.01 -5.08
C SER A 51 -1.87 16.76 -6.28
N ASP A 52 -0.60 16.41 -6.04
CA ASP A 52 0.35 16.20 -7.13
C ASP A 52 0.07 14.90 -7.89
N TYR A 53 -0.43 13.89 -7.19
CA TYR A 53 -0.65 12.55 -7.73
C TYR A 53 -1.94 11.93 -7.21
N TYR A 54 -2.66 11.28 -8.10
CA TYR A 54 -3.89 10.55 -7.82
C TYR A 54 -3.81 9.11 -8.32
N ALA A 55 -4.71 8.29 -7.82
CA ALA A 55 -4.94 6.99 -8.40
C ALA A 55 -5.53 7.13 -9.81
N ASN A 56 -5.05 6.32 -10.75
CA ASN A 56 -5.75 6.15 -12.01
C ASN A 56 -7.11 5.49 -11.71
N GLU A 57 -8.22 6.14 -12.08
CA GLU A 57 -9.55 5.67 -11.73
C GLU A 57 -9.85 4.27 -12.29
N SER A 58 -9.47 4.01 -13.54
CA SER A 58 -9.68 2.70 -14.15
C SER A 58 -8.89 1.61 -13.41
N PHE A 59 -7.66 1.89 -13.02
CA PHE A 59 -6.86 0.97 -12.21
C PHE A 59 -7.50 0.72 -10.84
N PHE A 60 -7.96 1.78 -10.16
CA PHE A 60 -8.64 1.68 -8.86
C PHE A 60 -9.92 0.86 -8.93
N LEU A 61 -10.75 1.08 -9.97
CA LEU A 61 -12.01 0.34 -10.15
C LEU A 61 -11.77 -1.16 -10.41
N ASN A 62 -10.68 -1.50 -11.10
CA ASN A 62 -10.29 -2.88 -11.37
C ASN A 62 -9.35 -3.49 -10.32
N TYR A 63 -8.97 -2.71 -9.30
CA TYR A 63 -8.11 -3.22 -8.22
C TYR A 63 -8.85 -4.30 -7.41
N PRO A 64 -8.18 -5.40 -7.03
CA PRO A 64 -8.80 -6.43 -6.19
C PRO A 64 -9.42 -5.84 -4.93
N ASP A 65 -10.62 -6.32 -4.59
CA ASP A 65 -11.34 -5.89 -3.39
C ASP A 65 -10.81 -6.62 -2.17
N ASP A 66 -9.64 -6.19 -1.70
CA ASP A 66 -8.92 -6.75 -0.57
C ASP A 66 -8.39 -5.65 0.37
N ALA A 67 -7.85 -6.05 1.52
CA ALA A 67 -7.34 -5.14 2.55
C ALA A 67 -6.31 -4.11 2.03
N ARG A 68 -5.64 -4.37 0.92
CA ARG A 68 -4.69 -3.43 0.31
C ARG A 68 -5.40 -2.27 -0.36
N LYS A 69 -6.61 -2.49 -0.93
CA LYS A 69 -7.39 -1.44 -1.58
C LYS A 69 -7.81 -0.38 -0.59
N GLU A 70 -8.37 -0.80 0.53
CA GLU A 70 -8.81 0.11 1.59
C GLU A 70 -7.66 0.93 2.17
N TRP A 71 -6.49 0.31 2.35
CA TRP A 71 -5.33 1.01 2.87
C TRP A 71 -4.66 1.94 1.85
N ASN A 72 -4.57 1.50 0.60
CA ASN A 72 -3.82 2.22 -0.43
C ASN A 72 -4.58 3.41 -1.03
N TYR A 73 -5.91 3.43 -0.92
CA TYR A 73 -6.75 4.43 -1.56
C TYR A 73 -7.72 5.07 -0.58
N MET A 74 -7.84 6.38 -0.67
CA MET A 74 -8.82 7.17 0.06
C MET A 74 -9.94 7.56 -0.92
N THR A 75 -11.16 7.15 -0.60
CA THR A 75 -12.34 7.38 -1.43
C THR A 75 -13.27 8.44 -0.88
N GLU A 76 -13.04 8.83 0.38
CA GLU A 76 -13.82 9.85 1.08
C GLU A 76 -12.96 10.52 2.14
N TRP A 77 -13.21 11.79 2.43
CA TRP A 77 -12.47 12.55 3.43
C TRP A 77 -13.23 13.79 3.90
N GLU A 78 -12.76 14.34 5.03
CA GLU A 78 -13.24 15.63 5.54
C GLU A 78 -12.59 16.78 4.80
N THR A 79 -13.38 17.77 4.47
CA THR A 79 -12.95 19.08 3.97
C THR A 79 -13.34 20.17 4.96
N LYS A 80 -12.92 21.40 4.71
CA LYS A 80 -13.37 22.57 5.50
C LYS A 80 -14.90 22.81 5.41
N ASN A 81 -15.54 22.28 4.38
CA ASN A 81 -16.97 22.45 4.10
C ASN A 81 -17.80 21.21 4.47
N GLY A 82 -17.19 20.19 5.04
CA GLY A 82 -17.82 18.93 5.42
C GLY A 82 -17.23 17.72 4.68
N HIS A 83 -17.87 16.57 4.90
CA HIS A 83 -17.48 15.31 4.31
C HIS A 83 -17.76 15.26 2.81
N VAL A 84 -16.83 14.70 2.04
CA VAL A 84 -16.98 14.50 0.60
C VAL A 84 -16.48 13.12 0.18
N THR A 85 -17.09 12.56 -0.84
CA THR A 85 -16.54 11.42 -1.58
C THR A 85 -15.60 11.93 -2.67
N TYR A 86 -14.73 11.05 -3.18
CA TYR A 86 -13.82 11.45 -4.27
C TYR A 86 -14.56 11.93 -5.53
N LYS A 87 -15.78 11.44 -5.77
CA LYS A 87 -16.63 11.88 -6.90
C LYS A 87 -17.12 13.33 -6.75
N GLU A 88 -17.26 13.80 -5.53
CA GLU A 88 -17.71 15.16 -5.17
C GLU A 88 -16.55 16.11 -4.93
N SER A 89 -15.35 15.59 -4.74
CA SER A 89 -14.15 16.39 -4.50
C SER A 89 -13.75 17.25 -5.71
N ALA A 90 -12.86 18.21 -5.47
CA ALA A 90 -12.35 19.09 -6.51
C ALA A 90 -11.72 18.34 -7.68
N ASP A 91 -10.99 17.27 -7.39
CA ASP A 91 -10.19 16.53 -8.36
C ASP A 91 -10.92 15.32 -8.96
N LYS A 92 -12.01 14.86 -8.32
CA LYS A 92 -12.88 13.74 -8.76
C LYS A 92 -12.13 12.42 -9.01
N LEU A 93 -11.01 12.22 -8.32
CA LEU A 93 -10.16 11.03 -8.42
C LEU A 93 -9.88 10.48 -7.02
N PRO A 94 -9.75 9.14 -6.86
CA PRO A 94 -9.36 8.55 -5.58
C PRO A 94 -7.94 9.03 -5.20
N ALA A 95 -7.77 9.43 -3.95
CA ALA A 95 -6.46 9.80 -3.44
C ALA A 95 -5.66 8.56 -3.03
N ILE A 96 -4.35 8.69 -2.97
CA ILE A 96 -3.46 7.62 -2.52
C ILE A 96 -3.20 7.81 -1.02
N SER A 97 -3.58 6.82 -0.20
CA SER A 97 -3.46 6.87 1.26
C SER A 97 -2.34 6.00 1.83
N LYS A 98 -1.64 5.24 1.02
CA LYS A 98 -0.63 4.26 1.44
C LYS A 98 0.42 4.82 2.40
N TYR A 99 0.81 6.07 2.22
CA TYR A 99 1.82 6.75 3.03
C TYR A 99 1.21 7.66 4.10
N TYR A 100 -0.08 7.53 4.34
CA TYR A 100 -0.78 8.25 5.38
C TYR A 100 -0.48 7.60 6.73
N ASP A 101 0.12 8.35 7.65
CA ASP A 101 0.38 7.88 8.99
C ASP A 101 -0.76 8.32 9.92
N TYR A 102 -1.72 7.43 10.10
CA TYR A 102 -2.91 7.70 10.91
C TYR A 102 -2.61 7.83 12.40
N ASP A 103 -1.51 7.23 12.88
CA ASP A 103 -1.26 7.12 14.32
C ASP A 103 -0.40 8.25 14.88
N ASN A 104 0.49 8.84 14.08
CA ASN A 104 1.51 9.78 14.56
C ASN A 104 1.36 11.22 14.11
N GLY A 105 0.17 11.62 13.76
CA GLY A 105 -0.15 13.00 13.58
C GLY A 105 0.48 13.68 12.36
N ALA A 106 1.09 12.92 11.45
CA ALA A 106 1.25 13.41 10.09
C ALA A 106 -0.09 13.95 9.59
N PRO A 107 -1.22 13.26 9.84
CA PRO A 107 -2.54 13.79 9.54
C PRO A 107 -2.92 15.04 10.36
N GLY A 108 -2.54 15.09 11.61
CA GLY A 108 -3.02 16.14 12.52
C GLY A 108 -2.28 17.47 12.43
N LYS A 109 -1.01 17.48 12.01
CA LYS A 109 -0.15 18.68 12.11
C LYS A 109 0.78 18.91 10.93
N SER A 110 1.07 17.89 10.14
CA SER A 110 1.90 17.98 8.94
C SER A 110 1.57 16.80 8.04
N ALA A 111 1.41 17.03 6.77
CA ALA A 111 1.25 15.95 5.80
C ALA A 111 2.59 15.21 5.51
N GLN A 112 3.62 15.49 6.29
CA GLN A 112 4.90 14.79 6.22
C GLN A 112 4.82 13.50 7.04
N ALA A 113 5.22 12.40 6.45
CA ALA A 113 5.26 11.10 7.10
C ALA A 113 6.64 10.79 7.68
N ASN A 114 6.64 10.18 8.88
CA ASN A 114 7.84 9.69 9.56
C ASN A 114 8.06 8.18 9.35
N GLY A 115 7.22 7.52 8.58
CA GLY A 115 7.27 6.10 8.31
C GLY A 115 8.49 5.67 7.50
N ILE A 116 8.30 4.67 6.66
CA ILE A 116 9.34 4.13 5.79
C ILE A 116 8.89 4.17 4.33
N THR A 117 9.85 4.35 3.43
CA THR A 117 9.68 4.04 2.01
C THR A 117 10.32 2.69 1.72
N CYS A 118 9.52 1.65 1.59
CA CYS A 118 10.01 0.31 1.27
C CYS A 118 10.53 0.26 -0.16
N ILE A 119 11.77 -0.18 -0.33
CA ILE A 119 12.37 -0.47 -1.64
C ILE A 119 12.19 -1.96 -1.95
N TYR A 120 12.54 -2.84 -0.99
CA TYR A 120 12.33 -4.28 -1.09
C TYR A 120 11.70 -4.85 0.18
N ARG A 121 10.73 -5.73 -0.01
CA ARG A 121 10.05 -6.46 1.05
C ARG A 121 10.12 -7.96 0.79
N TYR A 122 9.92 -8.76 1.81
CA TYR A 122 9.91 -10.21 1.70
C TYR A 122 8.82 -10.72 0.73
N ALA A 123 7.70 -10.02 0.62
CA ALA A 123 6.68 -10.31 -0.40
C ALA A 123 7.24 -10.26 -1.83
N ASP A 124 8.13 -9.30 -2.12
CA ASP A 124 8.77 -9.18 -3.44
C ASP A 124 9.67 -10.40 -3.71
N VAL A 125 10.40 -10.86 -2.69
CA VAL A 125 11.25 -12.08 -2.80
C VAL A 125 10.41 -13.32 -3.05
N LEU A 126 9.26 -13.46 -2.36
CA LEU A 126 8.36 -14.60 -2.56
C LEU A 126 7.82 -14.63 -3.99
N LEU A 127 7.39 -13.47 -4.53
CA LEU A 127 6.88 -13.38 -5.90
C LEU A 127 7.99 -13.62 -6.94
N MET A 128 9.17 -13.04 -6.76
CA MET A 128 10.32 -13.28 -7.62
C MET A 128 10.76 -14.75 -7.61
N TYR A 129 10.75 -15.38 -6.45
CA TYR A 129 11.04 -16.82 -6.33
C TYR A 129 10.02 -17.66 -7.09
N ALA A 130 8.73 -17.37 -6.91
CA ALA A 130 7.65 -18.09 -7.56
C ALA A 130 7.79 -18.00 -9.11
N GLU A 131 7.99 -16.79 -9.62
CA GLU A 131 8.19 -16.58 -11.06
C GLU A 131 9.47 -17.25 -11.56
N ALA A 132 10.61 -17.04 -10.93
CA ALA A 132 11.89 -17.55 -11.38
C ALA A 132 11.94 -19.08 -11.38
N SER A 133 11.42 -19.72 -10.32
CA SER A 133 11.40 -21.19 -10.23
C SER A 133 10.48 -21.81 -11.27
N THR A 134 9.33 -21.21 -11.53
CA THR A 134 8.38 -21.67 -12.55
C THR A 134 8.96 -21.52 -13.95
N ARG A 135 9.57 -20.37 -14.26
CA ARG A 135 10.22 -20.14 -15.58
C ARG A 135 11.40 -21.09 -15.81
N ALA A 136 12.22 -21.34 -14.78
CA ALA A 136 13.40 -22.20 -14.90
C ALA A 136 13.06 -23.66 -15.22
N THR A 137 11.94 -24.15 -14.71
CA THR A 137 11.53 -25.58 -14.86
C THR A 137 10.35 -25.77 -15.81
N ASN A 138 9.76 -24.67 -16.30
CA ASN A 138 8.49 -24.66 -17.03
C ASN A 138 7.40 -25.47 -16.30
N SER A 139 7.37 -25.39 -14.98
CA SER A 139 6.40 -26.08 -14.14
C SER A 139 6.21 -25.37 -12.81
N VAL A 140 5.00 -25.41 -12.27
CA VAL A 140 4.69 -24.85 -10.95
C VAL A 140 4.98 -25.90 -9.88
N ASN A 141 5.98 -25.66 -9.07
CA ASN A 141 6.28 -26.54 -7.93
C ASN A 141 5.55 -26.08 -6.66
N ALA A 142 5.50 -26.97 -5.66
CA ALA A 142 4.78 -26.70 -4.41
C ALA A 142 5.32 -25.48 -3.65
N GLN A 143 6.62 -25.21 -3.72
CA GLN A 143 7.22 -24.05 -3.04
C GLN A 143 6.86 -22.74 -3.75
N ALA A 144 6.80 -22.72 -5.08
CA ALA A 144 6.33 -21.55 -5.86
C ALA A 144 4.87 -21.24 -5.54
N LEU A 145 4.03 -22.28 -5.47
CA LEU A 145 2.62 -22.12 -5.12
C LEU A 145 2.45 -21.59 -3.69
N ASP A 146 3.17 -22.16 -2.71
CA ASP A 146 3.15 -21.68 -1.32
C ASP A 146 3.59 -20.22 -1.21
N ALA A 147 4.60 -19.80 -1.98
CA ALA A 147 5.10 -18.43 -1.97
C ALA A 147 4.02 -17.44 -2.43
N ILE A 148 3.30 -17.71 -3.51
CA ILE A 148 2.19 -16.87 -3.97
C ILE A 148 1.04 -16.88 -2.94
N GLN A 149 0.66 -18.06 -2.45
CA GLN A 149 -0.43 -18.19 -1.49
C GLN A 149 -0.16 -17.44 -0.18
N LYS A 150 1.09 -17.36 0.27
CA LYS A 150 1.46 -16.51 1.43
C LYS A 150 1.16 -15.03 1.18
N VAL A 151 1.47 -14.52 0.00
CA VAL A 151 1.17 -13.13 -0.37
C VAL A 151 -0.33 -12.89 -0.48
N GLN A 152 -1.06 -13.84 -1.10
CA GLN A 152 -2.51 -13.77 -1.24
C GLN A 152 -3.23 -13.81 0.12
N LYS A 153 -2.86 -14.74 1.02
CA LYS A 153 -3.42 -14.83 2.37
C LYS A 153 -3.23 -13.52 3.15
N ARG A 154 -2.03 -12.94 3.04
CA ARG A 154 -1.74 -11.65 3.66
C ARG A 154 -2.57 -10.50 3.06
N ALA A 155 -2.95 -10.56 1.79
CA ALA A 155 -3.85 -9.63 1.15
C ALA A 155 -5.33 -9.82 1.55
N GLY A 156 -5.64 -10.88 2.32
CA GLY A 156 -6.99 -11.16 2.79
C GLY A 156 -7.79 -12.14 1.94
N TYR A 157 -7.16 -12.81 0.97
CA TYR A 157 -7.85 -13.83 0.17
C TYR A 157 -8.30 -15.01 1.02
N ALA A 158 -9.56 -15.42 0.86
CA ALA A 158 -10.09 -16.62 1.45
C ALA A 158 -9.44 -17.88 0.84
N GLN A 159 -9.54 -19.03 1.54
CA GLN A 159 -8.86 -20.26 1.13
C GLN A 159 -9.26 -20.74 -0.28
N ASP A 160 -10.51 -20.54 -0.67
CA ASP A 160 -11.05 -20.89 -1.98
C ASP A 160 -10.66 -19.92 -3.11
N GLN A 161 -10.12 -18.75 -2.76
CA GLN A 161 -9.63 -17.73 -3.69
C GLN A 161 -8.13 -17.87 -3.96
N LEU A 162 -7.42 -18.73 -3.23
CA LEU A 162 -5.99 -18.89 -3.41
C LEU A 162 -5.68 -19.55 -4.74
N THR A 163 -4.60 -19.09 -5.37
CA THR A 163 -4.08 -19.72 -6.60
C THR A 163 -3.77 -21.20 -6.37
N THR A 164 -4.30 -22.04 -7.24
CA THR A 164 -4.07 -23.50 -7.24
C THR A 164 -3.59 -23.99 -8.60
N THR A 165 -3.37 -23.10 -9.56
CA THR A 165 -2.95 -23.48 -10.92
C THR A 165 -1.60 -24.19 -10.92
N THR A 166 -1.48 -25.19 -11.78
CA THR A 166 -0.24 -25.86 -12.12
C THR A 166 0.24 -25.53 -13.53
N ASP A 167 -0.50 -24.70 -14.24
CA ASP A 167 -0.12 -24.20 -15.56
C ASP A 167 0.91 -23.07 -15.43
N PRO A 168 2.14 -23.26 -15.91
CA PRO A 168 3.20 -22.28 -15.80
C PRO A 168 2.92 -20.99 -16.60
N THR A 169 2.00 -21.01 -17.55
CA THR A 169 1.62 -19.83 -18.36
C THR A 169 0.53 -19.01 -17.69
N ALA A 170 -0.24 -19.60 -16.78
CA ALA A 170 -1.30 -18.95 -16.02
C ALA A 170 -0.86 -18.58 -14.60
N PHE A 171 0.34 -18.99 -14.19
CA PHE A 171 0.93 -18.76 -12.89
C PHE A 171 1.74 -17.46 -12.88
#